data_c30f975a576356cd93e7f82c31986210
#
_entry.id   c30f975a576356cd93e7f82c31986210
#
_cell.length_a   1.000
_cell.length_b   1.000
_cell.length_c   1.000
_cell.angle_alpha   90.00
_cell.angle_beta   90.00
_cell.angle_gamma   90.00
#
_symmetry.space_group_name_H-M   'P 1'
#
loop_
_entity.id
_entity.type
_entity.pdbx_description
1 polymer ?
#
loop_
_entity_poly.entity_id
_entity_poly.type
_entity_poly.pdbx_seq_one_letter_code
_entity_poly.pdbx_strand_id
1 'polypeptide(L)'
;MTKHTKNSNNSRKFSRRKFIGSSSALAAAGIGLPTQSVLAAAAPLRSAAPDYVVLNARVLTVDSNQPTAEAFAVKGDRFAAVGSTADIRNLATSSTEIIDAEGMTVTPGFIDAHTHASGAGVNELVQVNVDMRSITEIKDALQQRVNATPDGEWVRGFKYDDTKLAEGRPLNRFDIDEIAPNNPVVVGHRGGHTGVYNSMALALAGITSETPDPDDGRFYRDSNGVLTGLVAEQARNVFREMIPSTSTREQRRDGVKLISELMTKAGLTSVQQTGGGRNDMIAFQDARDAGDMRFRVSLFPRGQLFDDLVNAGVRTGFGDEVFRIGAVKFSADGSASERTMRMSTPYVGRPDDYGILTMSQEEIHEAVENAHRNGFQIGIHANGDVTIDMVLNAYERVQSLWPRPDARHRIEHCSLVSPTILRRIKAAGVIPAPFYTYVHYHGNKWVEYGQDKMAWMFAHKSFLDYDIPVAPASDYTPGPYEPLMALQSMVTRKDFDGRVWGPNQRITLDQALKICTMNGAFASFEENIKGSITTGKLADFVILADNPHDVDPDSIKNIEIVRTVVGGSTMYGA
;
A
#
# COMPACT_ATOMS: atom_id res chain seq x y z
N MET A 1 66.31 2.76 31.44
CA MET A 1 67.07 1.85 30.57
C MET A 1 66.14 1.43 29.45
N THR A 2 66.20 2.16 28.35
CA THR A 2 66.73 1.79 27.02
C THR A 2 66.17 0.45 26.50
N LYS A 3 65.43 0.41 25.41
CA LYS A 3 65.86 0.65 24.02
C LYS A 3 64.70 0.82 23.04
N HIS A 4 64.89 1.78 22.15
CA HIS A 4 64.21 1.95 20.88
C HIS A 4 64.37 0.74 19.94
N THR A 5 63.34 0.45 19.14
CA THR A 5 63.52 0.02 17.76
C THR A 5 62.46 0.64 16.88
N LYS A 6 62.96 1.42 15.91
CA LYS A 6 62.23 1.96 14.72
C LYS A 6 61.93 0.79 13.79
N ASN A 7 60.77 0.84 13.12
CA ASN A 7 60.68 0.33 11.76
C ASN A 7 59.73 1.15 10.92
N SER A 8 60.22 1.49 9.84
CA SER A 8 60.05 2.34 8.72
C SER A 8 58.71 2.27 8.02
N ASN A 9 58.18 3.47 7.75
CA ASN A 9 57.21 3.81 6.73
C ASN A 9 57.67 3.36 5.34
N ASN A 10 56.76 2.76 4.59
CA ASN A 10 56.87 2.69 3.13
C ASN A 10 55.58 3.19 2.49
N SER A 11 55.51 4.52 2.31
CA SER A 11 54.46 5.23 1.55
C SER A 11 54.77 5.09 0.06
N ARG A 12 53.98 4.34 -0.68
CA ARG A 12 53.97 4.40 -2.15
C ARG A 12 53.06 5.57 -2.60
N LYS A 13 53.69 6.67 -2.99
CA LYS A 13 53.11 7.79 -3.73
C LYS A 13 52.80 7.31 -5.16
N PHE A 14 51.53 7.34 -5.55
CA PHE A 14 51.16 7.32 -6.96
C PHE A 14 51.23 8.75 -7.54
N SER A 15 52.11 8.90 -8.52
CA SER A 15 52.38 10.14 -9.24
C SER A 15 51.30 10.45 -10.26
N ARG A 16 50.73 11.66 -10.15
CA ARG A 16 49.99 12.29 -11.25
C ARG A 16 51.01 12.74 -12.30
N ARG A 17 50.99 12.13 -13.48
CA ARG A 17 51.48 12.83 -14.72
C ARG A 17 51.08 12.06 -15.99
N LYS A 18 50.58 12.88 -16.92
CA LYS A 18 50.49 12.71 -18.37
C LYS A 18 49.20 12.11 -18.97
N PHE A 19 48.29 12.99 -19.28
CA PHE A 19 47.62 13.00 -20.56
C PHE A 19 47.33 14.45 -20.97
N ILE A 20 48.27 15.10 -21.63
CA ILE A 20 48.09 16.36 -22.38
C ILE A 20 48.73 16.13 -23.74
N GLY A 21 47.99 16.42 -24.77
CA GLY A 21 48.56 16.68 -26.08
C GLY A 21 47.84 15.97 -27.23
N SER A 22 46.88 16.65 -27.88
CA SER A 22 47.13 17.17 -29.23
C SER A 22 45.90 17.96 -29.69
N SER A 23 45.98 19.28 -29.58
CA SER A 23 45.13 20.21 -30.30
C SER A 23 45.78 20.45 -31.66
N SER A 24 45.06 20.25 -32.73
CA SER A 24 45.42 20.81 -34.05
C SER A 24 44.23 21.61 -34.55
N ALA A 25 44.40 22.89 -34.59
CA ALA A 25 43.52 23.84 -35.23
C ALA A 25 43.64 23.71 -36.77
N LEU A 26 42.51 23.69 -37.47
CA LEU A 26 42.43 24.08 -38.86
C LEU A 26 41.21 24.98 -39.07
N ALA A 27 41.50 26.14 -39.62
CA ALA A 27 40.56 27.24 -39.84
C ALA A 27 39.71 27.02 -41.11
N ALA A 28 38.51 27.46 -41.03
CA ALA A 28 37.58 28.09 -41.96
C ALA A 28 37.68 27.79 -43.46
N ALA A 29 36.62 27.22 -44.01
CA ALA A 29 36.01 27.63 -45.28
C ALA A 29 34.50 27.32 -45.21
N GLY A 30 33.66 28.36 -45.25
CA GLY A 30 32.22 28.25 -45.27
C GLY A 30 31.73 27.71 -46.61
N ILE A 31 30.92 26.66 -46.54
CA ILE A 31 29.95 26.29 -47.60
C ILE A 31 28.70 25.86 -46.85
N GLY A 32 27.63 26.63 -47.04
CA GLY A 32 26.32 26.33 -46.48
C GLY A 32 25.76 25.03 -47.16
N LEU A 33 25.50 24.05 -46.30
CA LEU A 33 24.65 22.90 -46.67
C LEU A 33 23.46 22.91 -45.70
N PRO A 34 22.26 22.57 -46.19
CA PRO A 34 21.05 22.59 -45.34
C PRO A 34 21.19 21.49 -44.28
N THR A 35 20.97 21.89 -43.03
CA THR A 35 20.75 20.94 -41.93
C THR A 35 19.47 20.14 -42.18
N GLN A 36 19.60 19.05 -42.89
CA GLN A 36 18.64 17.97 -42.78
C GLN A 36 18.87 17.35 -41.40
N SER A 37 17.94 17.64 -40.49
CA SER A 37 17.74 16.84 -39.31
C SER A 37 17.47 15.41 -39.75
N VAL A 38 18.51 14.58 -39.68
CA VAL A 38 18.35 13.13 -39.74
C VAL A 38 17.61 12.76 -38.43
N LEU A 39 16.29 12.81 -38.49
CA LEU A 39 15.47 11.94 -37.70
C LEU A 39 15.95 10.54 -38.10
N ALA A 40 16.79 9.93 -37.27
CA ALA A 40 16.99 8.51 -37.28
C ALA A 40 15.60 7.90 -37.01
N ALA A 41 14.88 7.61 -38.08
CA ALA A 41 13.76 6.70 -38.01
C ALA A 41 14.36 5.43 -37.37
N ALA A 42 13.96 5.17 -36.12
CA ALA A 42 14.21 3.88 -35.51
C ALA A 42 13.73 2.86 -36.53
N ALA A 43 14.66 2.10 -37.10
CA ALA A 43 14.31 1.00 -37.99
C ALA A 43 13.28 0.17 -37.19
N PRO A 44 12.14 -0.20 -37.78
CA PRO A 44 11.24 -1.09 -37.12
C PRO A 44 12.07 -2.33 -36.80
N LEU A 45 12.27 -2.62 -35.51
CA LEU A 45 12.76 -3.91 -35.07
C LEU A 45 11.86 -4.92 -35.78
N ARG A 46 12.39 -5.62 -36.79
CA ARG A 46 11.72 -6.75 -37.41
C ARG A 46 11.42 -7.68 -36.25
N SER A 47 10.16 -7.71 -35.86
CA SER A 47 9.69 -8.32 -34.66
C SER A 47 10.11 -9.78 -34.62
N ALA A 48 10.96 -10.12 -33.65
CA ALA A 48 10.97 -11.48 -33.19
C ALA A 48 9.53 -11.85 -32.86
N ALA A 49 9.07 -13.04 -33.30
CA ALA A 49 7.71 -13.51 -33.07
C ALA A 49 7.33 -13.36 -31.58
N PRO A 50 6.09 -13.06 -31.24
CA PRO A 50 5.66 -13.00 -29.85
C PRO A 50 5.85 -14.37 -29.19
N ASP A 51 6.09 -14.38 -27.89
CA ASP A 51 6.20 -15.61 -27.12
C ASP A 51 4.83 -16.27 -27.01
N TYR A 52 3.80 -15.46 -26.76
CA TYR A 52 2.41 -15.89 -26.81
C TYR A 52 1.48 -14.77 -27.27
N VAL A 53 0.27 -15.14 -27.68
CA VAL A 53 -0.84 -14.24 -27.98
C VAL A 53 -2.07 -14.65 -27.19
N VAL A 54 -2.82 -13.67 -26.69
CA VAL A 54 -4.16 -13.86 -26.11
C VAL A 54 -5.17 -13.40 -27.14
N LEU A 55 -6.08 -14.30 -27.53
CA LEU A 55 -7.06 -14.09 -28.59
C LEU A 55 -8.48 -14.24 -28.04
N ASN A 56 -9.46 -13.73 -28.80
CA ASN A 56 -10.90 -13.86 -28.49
C ASN A 56 -11.24 -13.38 -27.07
N ALA A 57 -10.61 -12.30 -26.62
CA ALA A 57 -10.82 -11.71 -25.32
C ALA A 57 -11.70 -10.45 -25.41
N ARG A 58 -12.32 -10.08 -24.32
CA ARG A 58 -12.82 -8.72 -24.10
C ARG A 58 -11.78 -7.94 -23.30
N VAL A 59 -10.91 -7.21 -23.98
CA VAL A 59 -9.79 -6.50 -23.33
C VAL A 59 -10.25 -5.09 -22.94
N LEU A 60 -10.30 -4.81 -21.63
CA LEU A 60 -10.49 -3.47 -21.07
C LEU A 60 -9.09 -2.87 -20.85
N THR A 61 -8.61 -2.09 -21.80
CA THR A 61 -7.18 -1.69 -21.84
C THR A 61 -6.80 -0.64 -20.81
N VAL A 62 -7.75 0.17 -20.35
CA VAL A 62 -7.52 1.40 -19.54
C VAL A 62 -6.55 2.38 -20.25
N ASP A 63 -6.48 2.32 -21.57
CA ASP A 63 -5.80 3.29 -22.43
C ASP A 63 -6.87 4.19 -23.08
N SER A 64 -6.78 5.51 -22.86
CA SER A 64 -7.76 6.47 -23.40
C SER A 64 -7.77 6.53 -24.93
N ASN A 65 -6.67 6.15 -25.59
CA ASN A 65 -6.58 6.15 -27.05
C ASN A 65 -7.19 4.89 -27.68
N GLN A 66 -7.22 3.79 -26.94
CA GLN A 66 -7.78 2.50 -27.36
C GLN A 66 -8.45 1.81 -26.18
N PRO A 67 -9.64 2.25 -25.73
CA PRO A 67 -10.27 1.77 -24.48
C PRO A 67 -10.56 0.28 -24.44
N THR A 68 -10.75 -0.35 -25.60
CA THR A 68 -11.02 -1.79 -25.73
C THR A 68 -10.22 -2.42 -26.86
N ALA A 69 -9.97 -3.72 -26.75
CA ALA A 69 -9.38 -4.56 -27.78
C ALA A 69 -9.97 -5.97 -27.69
N GLU A 70 -9.62 -6.83 -28.66
CA GLU A 70 -10.05 -8.24 -28.68
C GLU A 70 -8.88 -9.20 -28.38
N ALA A 71 -7.64 -8.71 -28.48
CA ALA A 71 -6.46 -9.53 -28.42
C ALA A 71 -5.21 -8.69 -28.13
N PHE A 72 -4.14 -9.37 -27.71
CA PHE A 72 -2.80 -8.78 -27.61
C PHE A 72 -1.71 -9.85 -27.75
N ALA A 73 -0.50 -9.40 -28.09
CA ALA A 73 0.70 -10.21 -28.17
C ALA A 73 1.68 -9.82 -27.07
N VAL A 74 2.37 -10.79 -26.49
CA VAL A 74 3.41 -10.59 -25.48
C VAL A 74 4.76 -11.10 -26.00
N LYS A 75 5.80 -10.29 -25.77
CA LYS A 75 7.18 -10.64 -26.03
C LYS A 75 8.06 -10.27 -24.84
N GLY A 76 8.71 -11.27 -24.25
CA GLY A 76 9.40 -11.09 -22.97
C GLY A 76 8.43 -10.68 -21.89
N ASP A 77 8.71 -9.57 -21.25
CA ASP A 77 7.93 -9.01 -20.16
C ASP A 77 6.93 -7.90 -20.60
N ARG A 78 6.72 -7.68 -21.94
CA ARG A 78 5.96 -6.53 -22.44
C ARG A 78 4.89 -6.90 -23.46
N PHE A 79 3.85 -6.05 -23.53
CA PHE A 79 2.90 -6.08 -24.62
C PHE A 79 3.60 -5.65 -25.92
N ALA A 80 3.67 -6.56 -26.89
CA ALA A 80 4.27 -6.31 -28.19
C ALA A 80 3.28 -5.66 -29.18
N ALA A 81 2.00 -6.00 -29.06
CA ALA A 81 0.91 -5.43 -29.87
C ALA A 81 -0.43 -5.61 -29.13
N VAL A 82 -1.38 -4.71 -29.41
CA VAL A 82 -2.76 -4.74 -28.89
C VAL A 82 -3.70 -4.41 -30.05
N GLY A 83 -4.74 -5.21 -30.27
CA GLY A 83 -5.65 -4.97 -31.41
C GLY A 83 -6.78 -5.97 -31.54
N SER A 84 -7.21 -6.21 -32.80
CA SER A 84 -8.22 -7.21 -33.11
C SER A 84 -7.65 -8.62 -33.03
N THR A 85 -8.50 -9.62 -32.81
CA THR A 85 -8.11 -11.03 -32.86
C THR A 85 -7.44 -11.39 -34.19
N ALA A 86 -7.92 -10.85 -35.31
CA ALA A 86 -7.35 -11.12 -36.62
C ALA A 86 -5.92 -10.57 -36.77
N ASP A 87 -5.70 -9.31 -36.38
CA ASP A 87 -4.39 -8.65 -36.48
C ASP A 87 -3.35 -9.35 -35.58
N ILE A 88 -3.72 -9.66 -34.34
CA ILE A 88 -2.81 -10.30 -33.39
C ILE A 88 -2.51 -11.75 -33.80
N ARG A 89 -3.50 -12.49 -34.29
CA ARG A 89 -3.30 -13.84 -34.81
C ARG A 89 -2.26 -13.88 -35.95
N ASN A 90 -2.24 -12.86 -36.82
CA ASN A 90 -1.29 -12.74 -37.92
C ASN A 90 0.16 -12.53 -37.46
N LEU A 91 0.41 -12.16 -36.22
CA LEU A 91 1.75 -12.03 -35.61
C LEU A 91 2.28 -13.38 -35.11
N ALA A 92 1.42 -14.37 -34.90
CA ALA A 92 1.79 -15.67 -34.38
C ALA A 92 2.57 -16.49 -35.43
N THR A 93 3.56 -17.22 -34.97
CA THR A 93 4.33 -18.20 -35.76
C THR A 93 4.19 -19.59 -35.16
N SER A 94 4.82 -20.60 -35.72
CA SER A 94 4.81 -21.95 -35.17
C SER A 94 5.42 -22.08 -33.77
N SER A 95 6.20 -21.08 -33.34
CA SER A 95 6.79 -21.03 -31.98
C SER A 95 6.01 -20.18 -30.99
N THR A 96 4.93 -19.53 -31.42
CA THR A 96 4.10 -18.68 -30.58
C THR A 96 3.01 -19.52 -29.90
N GLU A 97 2.92 -19.46 -28.58
CA GLU A 97 1.82 -20.04 -27.82
C GLU A 97 0.52 -19.24 -28.09
N ILE A 98 -0.59 -19.94 -28.27
CA ILE A 98 -1.90 -19.32 -28.46
C ILE A 98 -2.76 -19.61 -27.24
N ILE A 99 -3.16 -18.55 -26.54
CA ILE A 99 -4.11 -18.59 -25.45
C ILE A 99 -5.44 -18.08 -25.97
N ASP A 100 -6.44 -18.95 -26.05
CA ASP A 100 -7.81 -18.55 -26.38
C ASP A 100 -8.52 -18.13 -25.10
N ALA A 101 -8.92 -16.87 -25.01
CA ALA A 101 -9.65 -16.36 -23.84
C ALA A 101 -11.14 -16.69 -23.86
N GLU A 102 -11.67 -17.35 -24.93
CA GLU A 102 -13.05 -17.83 -25.01
C GLU A 102 -14.11 -16.77 -24.66
N GLY A 103 -13.85 -15.51 -24.95
CA GLY A 103 -14.71 -14.36 -24.63
C GLY A 103 -14.56 -13.80 -23.20
N MET A 104 -13.69 -14.39 -22.37
CA MET A 104 -13.38 -13.88 -21.03
C MET A 104 -12.85 -12.45 -21.08
N THR A 105 -12.97 -11.74 -19.95
CA THR A 105 -12.53 -10.35 -19.84
C THR A 105 -11.08 -10.27 -19.37
N VAL A 106 -10.30 -9.41 -20.00
CA VAL A 106 -8.93 -9.11 -19.59
C VAL A 106 -8.82 -7.65 -19.17
N THR A 107 -8.23 -7.42 -18.00
CA THR A 107 -7.91 -6.09 -17.46
C THR A 107 -6.41 -5.94 -17.26
N PRO A 108 -5.85 -4.71 -17.19
CA PRO A 108 -4.51 -4.53 -16.65
C PRO A 108 -4.44 -5.14 -15.26
N GLY A 109 -3.24 -5.56 -14.85
CA GLY A 109 -2.99 -6.02 -13.50
C GLY A 109 -3.39 -4.98 -12.46
N PHE A 110 -4.10 -5.39 -11.43
CA PHE A 110 -4.50 -4.47 -10.37
C PHE A 110 -3.31 -4.04 -9.52
N ILE A 111 -3.38 -2.83 -9.01
CA ILE A 111 -2.34 -2.21 -8.18
C ILE A 111 -2.96 -1.80 -6.85
N ASP A 112 -2.32 -2.17 -5.75
CA ASP A 112 -2.64 -1.67 -4.42
C ASP A 112 -1.58 -0.64 -4.00
N ALA A 113 -1.97 0.62 -3.95
CA ALA A 113 -1.06 1.72 -3.67
C ALA A 113 -0.81 1.97 -2.16
N HIS A 114 -1.43 1.19 -1.27
CA HIS A 114 -1.19 1.27 0.17
C HIS A 114 -1.53 -0.05 0.85
N THR A 115 -0.50 -0.81 1.21
CA THR A 115 -0.66 -2.08 1.93
C THR A 115 0.52 -2.34 2.86
N HIS A 116 0.33 -3.23 3.84
CA HIS A 116 1.36 -3.71 4.78
C HIS A 116 1.71 -5.18 4.51
N ALA A 117 1.95 -5.51 3.24
CA ALA A 117 2.07 -6.89 2.75
C ALA A 117 3.12 -7.72 3.51
N SER A 118 4.34 -7.19 3.76
CA SER A 118 5.41 -7.93 4.45
C SER A 118 4.98 -8.33 5.87
N GLY A 119 4.46 -7.38 6.64
CA GLY A 119 3.98 -7.63 7.99
C GLY A 119 2.79 -8.58 8.03
N ALA A 120 1.86 -8.44 7.07
CA ALA A 120 0.70 -9.31 6.95
C ALA A 120 1.10 -10.77 6.66
N GLY A 121 2.03 -10.99 5.73
CA GLY A 121 2.52 -12.33 5.43
C GLY A 121 3.19 -13.01 6.62
N VAL A 122 4.01 -12.29 7.38
CA VAL A 122 4.58 -12.80 8.63
C VAL A 122 3.50 -13.11 9.66
N ASN A 123 2.50 -12.23 9.82
CA ASN A 123 1.43 -12.44 10.79
C ASN A 123 0.61 -13.70 10.47
N GLU A 124 0.31 -13.97 9.19
CA GLU A 124 -0.36 -15.22 8.77
C GLU A 124 0.45 -16.48 9.14
N LEU A 125 1.79 -16.39 9.19
CA LEU A 125 2.64 -17.52 9.57
C LEU A 125 2.76 -17.72 11.08
N VAL A 126 2.87 -16.62 11.85
CA VAL A 126 3.34 -16.70 13.25
C VAL A 126 2.32 -16.29 14.31
N GLN A 127 1.24 -15.64 13.96
CA GLN A 127 0.20 -15.19 14.89
C GLN A 127 -1.10 -16.01 14.72
N VAL A 128 -1.97 -15.92 15.71
CA VAL A 128 -3.31 -16.52 15.62
C VAL A 128 -4.21 -15.58 14.83
N ASN A 129 -4.72 -16.04 13.69
CA ASN A 129 -5.75 -15.30 12.95
C ASN A 129 -7.07 -15.37 13.72
N VAL A 130 -7.56 -14.23 14.19
CA VAL A 130 -8.78 -14.09 14.97
C VAL A 130 -9.87 -13.28 14.22
N ASP A 131 -9.88 -13.30 12.89
CA ASP A 131 -10.98 -12.77 12.06
C ASP A 131 -12.22 -13.69 12.19
N MET A 132 -12.79 -13.72 13.38
CA MET A 132 -13.88 -14.61 13.79
C MET A 132 -15.12 -13.80 14.16
N ARG A 133 -16.25 -14.50 14.33
CA ARG A 133 -17.56 -13.86 14.52
C ARG A 133 -18.10 -13.99 15.94
N SER A 134 -17.35 -14.64 16.85
CA SER A 134 -17.70 -14.73 18.27
C SER A 134 -16.48 -14.69 19.17
N ILE A 135 -16.64 -14.20 20.40
CA ILE A 135 -15.60 -14.21 21.43
C ILE A 135 -15.21 -15.67 21.75
N THR A 136 -16.16 -16.60 21.72
CA THR A 136 -15.90 -18.01 21.96
C THR A 136 -14.92 -18.58 20.93
N GLU A 137 -15.15 -18.36 19.63
CA GLU A 137 -14.24 -18.81 18.56
C GLU A 137 -12.84 -18.19 18.72
N ILE A 138 -12.75 -16.90 19.08
CA ILE A 138 -11.47 -16.22 19.35
C ILE A 138 -10.75 -16.90 20.52
N LYS A 139 -11.45 -17.17 21.62
CA LYS A 139 -10.90 -17.86 22.80
C LYS A 139 -10.37 -19.23 22.43
N ASP A 140 -11.14 -20.02 21.69
CA ASP A 140 -10.77 -21.39 21.28
C ASP A 140 -9.49 -21.38 20.43
N ALA A 141 -9.38 -20.46 19.48
CA ALA A 141 -8.17 -20.31 18.65
C ALA A 141 -6.94 -19.87 19.46
N LEU A 142 -7.12 -18.91 20.36
CA LEU A 142 -6.06 -18.46 21.26
C LEU A 142 -5.63 -19.55 22.23
N GLN A 143 -6.60 -20.31 22.79
CA GLN A 143 -6.32 -21.41 23.73
C GLN A 143 -5.45 -22.50 23.08
N GLN A 144 -5.68 -22.83 21.81
CA GLN A 144 -4.82 -23.79 21.09
C GLN A 144 -3.37 -23.31 21.05
N ARG A 145 -3.15 -22.01 20.82
CA ARG A 145 -1.81 -21.43 20.81
C ARG A 145 -1.22 -21.33 22.22
N VAL A 146 -2.02 -20.96 23.23
CA VAL A 146 -1.59 -20.92 24.66
C VAL A 146 -1.09 -22.29 25.09
N ASN A 147 -1.83 -23.36 24.79
CA ASN A 147 -1.46 -24.73 25.14
C ASN A 147 -0.13 -25.19 24.51
N ALA A 148 0.29 -24.55 23.41
CA ALA A 148 1.54 -24.85 22.71
C ALA A 148 2.67 -23.87 23.05
N THR A 149 2.43 -22.88 23.91
CA THR A 149 3.38 -21.81 24.26
C THR A 149 3.81 -21.98 25.72
N PRO A 150 5.11 -21.98 26.02
CA PRO A 150 5.60 -22.04 27.41
C PRO A 150 5.05 -20.91 28.28
N ASP A 151 4.87 -21.18 29.57
CA ASP A 151 4.43 -20.18 30.56
C ASP A 151 5.37 -18.95 30.53
N GLY A 152 4.81 -17.76 30.59
CA GLY A 152 5.52 -16.48 30.54
C GLY A 152 5.86 -16.00 29.12
N GLU A 153 5.72 -16.82 28.10
CA GLU A 153 5.94 -16.39 26.71
C GLU A 153 4.67 -15.76 26.11
N TRP A 154 4.90 -14.77 25.20
CA TRP A 154 3.82 -14.02 24.58
C TRP A 154 3.00 -14.85 23.58
N VAL A 155 1.69 -14.75 23.68
CA VAL A 155 0.73 -15.21 22.65
C VAL A 155 0.15 -13.99 21.93
N ARG A 156 0.09 -14.04 20.60
CA ARG A 156 -0.34 -12.93 19.75
C ARG A 156 -1.46 -13.33 18.82
N GLY A 157 -2.57 -12.58 18.88
CA GLY A 157 -3.66 -12.65 17.91
C GLY A 157 -3.66 -11.42 17.01
N PHE A 158 -4.19 -11.54 15.79
CA PHE A 158 -4.32 -10.43 14.84
C PHE A 158 -5.61 -10.52 14.02
N LYS A 159 -6.01 -9.42 13.36
CA LYS A 159 -7.27 -9.27 12.62
C LYS A 159 -8.53 -9.28 13.47
N TYR A 160 -8.43 -8.99 14.76
CA TYR A 160 -9.61 -8.78 15.60
C TYR A 160 -10.47 -7.62 15.05
N ASP A 161 -11.79 -7.79 15.08
CA ASP A 161 -12.76 -6.73 14.71
C ASP A 161 -13.94 -6.74 15.70
N ASP A 162 -13.99 -5.71 16.54
CA ASP A 162 -14.96 -5.56 17.63
C ASP A 162 -16.40 -5.45 17.16
N THR A 163 -16.64 -4.99 15.93
CA THR A 163 -17.99 -4.74 15.38
C THR A 163 -18.63 -5.95 14.72
N LYS A 164 -17.91 -7.05 14.62
CA LYS A 164 -18.38 -8.27 13.92
C LYS A 164 -18.74 -9.42 14.86
N LEU A 165 -18.73 -9.18 16.15
CA LEU A 165 -18.94 -10.20 17.18
C LEU A 165 -20.42 -10.39 17.48
N ALA A 166 -20.86 -11.66 17.52
CA ALA A 166 -22.23 -12.04 17.82
C ALA A 166 -22.69 -11.62 19.21
N GLU A 167 -21.77 -11.49 20.17
CA GLU A 167 -22.03 -11.07 21.54
C GLU A 167 -22.39 -9.58 21.65
N GLY A 168 -22.24 -8.78 20.59
CA GLY A 168 -22.56 -7.36 20.55
C GLY A 168 -21.74 -6.50 21.52
N ARG A 169 -20.61 -7.02 22.00
CA ARG A 169 -19.64 -6.32 22.84
C ARG A 169 -18.21 -6.59 22.37
N PRO A 170 -17.26 -5.69 22.65
CA PRO A 170 -15.86 -5.94 22.37
C PRO A 170 -15.26 -7.04 23.27
N LEU A 171 -14.19 -7.68 22.76
CA LEU A 171 -13.29 -8.49 23.56
C LEU A 171 -12.63 -7.64 24.64
N ASN A 172 -12.46 -8.18 25.84
CA ASN A 172 -11.79 -7.51 26.94
C ASN A 172 -10.74 -8.43 27.61
N ARG A 173 -9.95 -7.87 28.52
CA ARG A 173 -8.89 -8.63 29.20
C ARG A 173 -9.37 -9.85 29.94
N PHE A 174 -10.58 -9.81 30.54
CA PHE A 174 -11.11 -10.91 31.35
C PHE A 174 -11.47 -12.12 30.49
N ASP A 175 -11.94 -11.89 29.26
CA ASP A 175 -12.20 -12.98 28.32
C ASP A 175 -10.90 -13.75 28.00
N ILE A 176 -9.77 -13.04 27.96
CA ILE A 176 -8.44 -13.62 27.64
C ILE A 176 -7.81 -14.23 28.91
N ASP A 177 -8.01 -13.62 30.09
CA ASP A 177 -7.49 -14.12 31.36
C ASP A 177 -8.00 -15.54 31.68
N GLU A 178 -9.25 -15.85 31.28
CA GLU A 178 -9.84 -17.19 31.48
C GLU A 178 -9.05 -18.30 30.77
N ILE A 179 -8.43 -18.00 29.63
CA ILE A 179 -7.74 -18.99 28.78
C ILE A 179 -6.23 -18.91 28.85
N ALA A 180 -5.66 -17.81 29.32
CA ALA A 180 -4.23 -17.56 29.35
C ALA A 180 -3.77 -17.00 30.70
N PRO A 181 -3.93 -17.74 31.81
CA PRO A 181 -3.54 -17.27 33.15
C PRO A 181 -2.03 -17.12 33.33
N ASN A 182 -1.23 -17.86 32.57
CA ASN A 182 0.23 -17.90 32.71
C ASN A 182 0.98 -17.30 31.52
N ASN A 183 0.29 -16.73 30.52
CA ASN A 183 0.92 -16.14 29.35
C ASN A 183 0.46 -14.70 29.16
N PRO A 184 1.38 -13.74 28.88
CA PRO A 184 0.98 -12.44 28.40
C PRO A 184 0.39 -12.58 26.98
N VAL A 185 -0.80 -11.98 26.77
CA VAL A 185 -1.50 -12.05 25.48
C VAL A 185 -1.79 -10.67 24.96
N VAL A 186 -1.63 -10.48 23.65
CA VAL A 186 -2.16 -9.34 22.91
C VAL A 186 -2.98 -9.80 21.74
N VAL A 187 -4.18 -9.24 21.60
CA VAL A 187 -5.04 -9.41 20.43
C VAL A 187 -5.11 -8.08 19.68
N GLY A 188 -4.35 -8.00 18.58
CA GLY A 188 -4.29 -6.81 17.75
C GLY A 188 -5.56 -6.63 16.93
N HIS A 189 -6.15 -5.43 17.02
CA HIS A 189 -7.23 -5.05 16.12
C HIS A 189 -6.73 -4.98 14.69
N ARG A 190 -7.57 -5.35 13.72
CA ARG A 190 -7.18 -5.39 12.31
C ARG A 190 -6.74 -4.03 11.77
N GLY A 191 -7.25 -2.92 12.32
CA GLY A 191 -6.84 -1.57 11.98
C GLY A 191 -5.41 -1.21 12.36
N GLY A 192 -4.82 -1.97 13.29
CA GLY A 192 -3.43 -1.80 13.69
C GLY A 192 -3.18 -0.67 14.69
N HIS A 193 -4.21 0.07 15.09
CA HIS A 193 -4.13 1.23 15.99
C HIS A 193 -4.49 0.86 17.44
N THR A 194 -5.23 -0.22 17.67
CA THR A 194 -5.59 -0.72 19.00
C THR A 194 -5.21 -2.18 19.21
N GLY A 195 -5.21 -2.61 20.46
CA GLY A 195 -5.02 -4.00 20.86
C GLY A 195 -5.62 -4.27 22.22
N VAL A 196 -6.10 -5.50 22.44
CA VAL A 196 -6.58 -5.96 23.74
C VAL A 196 -5.48 -6.77 24.41
N TYR A 197 -5.04 -6.32 25.56
CA TYR A 197 -3.98 -6.92 26.37
C TYR A 197 -4.62 -7.57 27.60
N ASN A 198 -4.22 -8.81 27.93
CA ASN A 198 -4.70 -9.48 29.13
C ASN A 198 -4.07 -8.89 30.42
N SER A 199 -4.57 -9.32 31.58
CA SER A 199 -4.12 -8.79 32.86
C SER A 199 -2.64 -9.03 33.11
N MET A 200 -2.09 -10.16 32.66
CA MET A 200 -0.66 -10.45 32.77
C MET A 200 0.20 -9.49 31.94
N ALA A 201 -0.22 -9.19 30.71
CA ALA A 201 0.47 -8.22 29.86
C ALA A 201 0.47 -6.82 30.47
N LEU A 202 -0.67 -6.36 31.00
CA LEU A 202 -0.78 -5.06 31.69
C LEU A 202 0.14 -5.02 32.91
N ALA A 203 0.17 -6.08 33.73
CA ALA A 203 1.01 -6.17 34.92
C ALA A 203 2.51 -6.13 34.57
N LEU A 204 2.94 -6.86 33.53
CA LEU A 204 4.33 -6.81 33.04
C LEU A 204 4.75 -5.40 32.63
N ALA A 205 3.84 -4.62 32.03
CA ALA A 205 4.09 -3.24 31.63
C ALA A 205 3.93 -2.23 32.79
N GLY A 206 3.55 -2.68 34.00
CA GLY A 206 3.33 -1.80 35.14
C GLY A 206 2.09 -0.91 35.01
N ILE A 207 1.15 -1.26 34.12
CA ILE A 207 -0.06 -0.48 33.86
C ILE A 207 -1.16 -0.85 34.86
N THR A 208 -1.65 0.14 35.59
CA THR A 208 -2.73 0.02 36.57
C THR A 208 -3.88 0.97 36.24
N SER A 209 -4.99 0.85 36.99
CA SER A 209 -6.12 1.77 36.83
C SER A 209 -5.74 3.25 37.09
N GLU A 210 -4.68 3.50 37.87
CA GLU A 210 -4.18 4.83 38.17
C GLU A 210 -3.17 5.38 37.13
N THR A 211 -2.73 4.55 36.18
CA THR A 211 -1.80 4.99 35.13
C THR A 211 -2.50 6.00 34.23
N PRO A 212 -1.97 7.24 34.08
CA PRO A 212 -2.61 8.23 33.23
C PRO A 212 -2.49 7.85 31.74
N ASP A 213 -3.43 8.32 30.94
CA ASP A 213 -3.33 8.24 29.50
C ASP A 213 -2.19 9.17 29.00
N PRO A 214 -1.35 8.74 28.06
CA PRO A 214 -0.44 9.67 27.38
C PRO A 214 -1.22 10.58 26.41
N ASP A 215 -0.65 11.74 26.06
CA ASP A 215 -1.29 12.73 25.19
C ASP A 215 -1.66 12.15 23.80
N ASP A 216 -0.87 11.21 23.31
CA ASP A 216 -0.97 10.58 21.98
C ASP A 216 -1.48 9.13 22.02
N GLY A 217 -2.15 8.71 23.12
CA GLY A 217 -2.68 7.36 23.28
C GLY A 217 -3.72 7.23 24.39
N ARG A 218 -4.25 6.02 24.59
CA ARG A 218 -5.31 5.80 25.60
C ARG A 218 -5.26 4.38 26.19
N PHE A 219 -5.46 4.28 27.52
CA PHE A 219 -5.77 3.05 28.26
C PHE A 219 -7.27 3.07 28.61
N TYR A 220 -8.06 2.26 27.92
CA TYR A 220 -9.51 2.28 28.10
C TYR A 220 -9.95 1.65 29.42
N ARG A 221 -10.93 2.29 30.06
CA ARG A 221 -11.54 1.88 31.32
C ARG A 221 -13.06 1.73 31.16
N ASP A 222 -13.63 0.85 31.97
CA ASP A 222 -15.08 0.72 32.07
C ASP A 222 -15.68 1.88 32.93
N SER A 223 -17.01 1.87 33.13
CA SER A 223 -17.72 2.86 33.93
C SER A 223 -17.31 2.90 35.41
N ASN A 224 -16.61 1.90 35.92
CA ASN A 224 -16.10 1.80 37.27
C ASN A 224 -14.61 2.19 37.37
N GLY A 225 -14.00 2.63 36.26
CA GLY A 225 -12.60 3.00 36.20
C GLY A 225 -11.66 1.79 36.05
N VAL A 226 -12.18 0.58 35.83
CA VAL A 226 -11.37 -0.64 35.68
C VAL A 226 -10.85 -0.75 34.24
N LEU A 227 -9.56 -1.03 34.07
CA LEU A 227 -8.96 -1.26 32.75
C LEU A 227 -9.65 -2.40 32.02
N THR A 228 -10.10 -2.15 30.80
CA THR A 228 -10.72 -3.17 29.92
C THR A 228 -9.69 -4.06 29.22
N GLY A 229 -8.43 -3.65 29.20
CA GLY A 229 -7.37 -4.25 28.39
C GLY A 229 -7.23 -3.65 27.00
N LEU A 230 -8.20 -2.86 26.53
CA LEU A 230 -8.07 -2.13 25.27
C LEU A 230 -7.10 -0.97 25.43
N VAL A 231 -6.13 -0.88 24.51
CA VAL A 231 -5.08 0.16 24.47
C VAL A 231 -4.97 0.70 23.05
N ALA A 232 -4.90 2.03 22.91
CA ALA A 232 -4.87 2.70 21.60
C ALA A 232 -3.60 3.52 21.37
N GLU A 233 -3.23 3.65 20.10
CA GLU A 233 -2.19 4.51 19.52
C GLU A 233 -0.84 4.35 20.25
N GLN A 234 -0.19 5.45 20.63
CA GLN A 234 1.16 5.41 21.22
C GLN A 234 1.17 4.83 22.66
N ALA A 235 0.04 4.76 23.36
CA ALA A 235 -0.05 4.03 24.63
C ALA A 235 0.36 2.55 24.50
N ARG A 236 0.34 1.98 23.30
CA ARG A 236 0.81 0.62 22.98
C ARG A 236 2.33 0.48 22.97
N ASN A 237 3.08 1.58 22.91
CA ASN A 237 4.53 1.53 22.77
C ASN A 237 5.20 0.82 23.96
N VAL A 238 4.68 1.00 25.18
CA VAL A 238 5.19 0.32 26.38
C VAL A 238 5.23 -1.21 26.24
N PHE A 239 4.32 -1.79 25.45
CA PHE A 239 4.26 -3.23 25.19
C PHE A 239 5.15 -3.66 24.03
N ARG A 240 5.39 -2.79 23.02
CA ARG A 240 6.15 -3.14 21.83
C ARG A 240 7.58 -3.55 22.13
N GLU A 241 8.21 -2.91 23.12
CA GLU A 241 9.56 -3.25 23.57
C GLU A 241 9.61 -4.58 24.33
N MET A 242 8.49 -4.98 24.95
CA MET A 242 8.36 -6.19 25.74
C MET A 242 7.97 -7.42 24.92
N ILE A 243 7.32 -7.20 23.76
CA ILE A 243 6.91 -8.27 22.85
C ILE A 243 8.13 -8.67 22.00
N PRO A 244 8.69 -9.87 22.16
CA PRO A 244 9.84 -10.29 21.38
C PRO A 244 9.57 -10.19 19.88
N SER A 245 10.53 -9.68 19.12
CA SER A 245 10.53 -9.83 17.67
C SER A 245 10.72 -11.31 17.34
N THR A 246 9.63 -12.03 17.19
CA THR A 246 9.64 -13.49 17.08
C THR A 246 9.88 -14.00 15.67
N SER A 247 9.89 -13.16 14.64
CA SER A 247 10.09 -13.60 13.26
C SER A 247 11.57 -13.72 12.91
N THR A 248 11.98 -14.89 12.44
CA THR A 248 13.32 -15.09 11.87
C THR A 248 13.43 -14.44 10.48
N ARG A 249 14.64 -14.36 9.93
CA ARG A 249 14.86 -13.87 8.56
C ARG A 249 14.13 -14.76 7.53
N GLU A 250 14.15 -16.07 7.75
CA GLU A 250 13.46 -17.05 6.91
C GLU A 250 11.94 -16.85 6.97
N GLN A 251 11.38 -16.71 8.18
CA GLN A 251 9.95 -16.46 8.35
C GLN A 251 9.49 -15.16 7.66
N ARG A 252 10.32 -14.11 7.65
CA ARG A 252 10.01 -12.87 6.94
C ARG A 252 10.02 -13.07 5.43
N ARG A 253 11.01 -13.81 4.89
CA ARG A 253 11.04 -14.18 3.46
C ARG A 253 9.83 -15.04 3.09
N ASP A 254 9.52 -16.05 3.88
CA ASP A 254 8.40 -16.97 3.65
C ASP A 254 7.05 -16.24 3.78
N GLY A 255 6.98 -15.22 4.66
CA GLY A 255 5.84 -14.30 4.73
C GLY A 255 5.64 -13.50 3.45
N VAL A 256 6.70 -12.97 2.85
CA VAL A 256 6.62 -12.27 1.56
C VAL A 256 6.18 -13.24 0.45
N LYS A 257 6.72 -14.46 0.41
CA LYS A 257 6.28 -15.50 -0.51
C LYS A 257 4.77 -15.74 -0.39
N LEU A 258 4.30 -16.09 0.80
CA LEU A 258 2.90 -16.39 1.08
C LEU A 258 1.98 -15.23 0.66
N ILE A 259 2.29 -14.01 1.10
CA ILE A 259 1.41 -12.87 0.79
C ILE A 259 1.42 -12.53 -0.70
N SER A 260 2.53 -12.72 -1.41
CA SER A 260 2.59 -12.51 -2.85
C SER A 260 1.75 -13.54 -3.61
N GLU A 261 1.71 -14.78 -3.14
CA GLU A 261 0.82 -15.83 -3.68
C GLU A 261 -0.66 -15.48 -3.46
N LEU A 262 -1.03 -15.06 -2.24
CA LEU A 262 -2.40 -14.70 -1.91
C LEU A 262 -2.88 -13.47 -2.70
N MET A 263 -2.05 -12.43 -2.80
CA MET A 263 -2.42 -11.19 -3.49
C MET A 263 -2.46 -11.37 -5.01
N THR A 264 -1.56 -12.15 -5.61
CA THR A 264 -1.63 -12.44 -7.06
C THR A 264 -2.81 -13.36 -7.39
N LYS A 265 -3.21 -14.27 -6.50
CA LYS A 265 -4.48 -15.00 -6.64
C LYS A 265 -5.69 -14.06 -6.70
N ALA A 266 -5.64 -12.92 -6.05
CA ALA A 266 -6.67 -11.88 -6.10
C ALA A 266 -6.50 -10.88 -7.27
N GLY A 267 -5.53 -11.08 -8.17
CA GLY A 267 -5.30 -10.24 -9.34
C GLY A 267 -4.36 -9.04 -9.12
N LEU A 268 -3.76 -8.90 -7.95
CA LEU A 268 -2.77 -7.84 -7.69
C LEU A 268 -1.44 -8.19 -8.34
N THR A 269 -0.94 -7.31 -9.20
CA THR A 269 0.36 -7.46 -9.88
C THR A 269 1.43 -6.53 -9.32
N SER A 270 1.00 -5.48 -8.62
CA SER A 270 1.90 -4.52 -7.97
C SER A 270 1.33 -4.06 -6.64
N VAL A 271 2.20 -3.87 -5.66
CA VAL A 271 1.85 -3.35 -4.34
C VAL A 271 2.80 -2.22 -3.93
N GLN A 272 2.27 -1.25 -3.18
CA GLN A 272 3.08 -0.23 -2.54
C GLN A 272 3.09 -0.53 -1.03
N GLN A 273 4.20 -1.13 -0.58
CA GLN A 273 4.42 -1.53 0.82
C GLN A 273 4.67 -0.30 1.68
N THR A 274 3.69 0.10 2.47
CA THR A 274 3.76 1.28 3.32
C THR A 274 4.42 1.01 4.66
N GLY A 275 5.37 1.87 5.04
CA GLY A 275 5.99 1.85 6.37
C GLY A 275 6.97 0.70 6.61
N GLY A 276 7.71 0.28 5.59
CA GLY A 276 8.72 -0.76 5.72
C GLY A 276 9.98 -0.29 6.43
N GLY A 277 10.49 -1.14 7.35
CA GLY A 277 11.79 -1.00 7.98
C GLY A 277 12.88 -1.83 7.29
N ARG A 278 14.09 -1.85 7.88
CA ARG A 278 15.23 -2.59 7.37
C ARG A 278 14.94 -4.08 7.14
N ASN A 279 14.22 -4.70 8.06
CA ASN A 279 13.91 -6.13 7.95
C ASN A 279 12.92 -6.45 6.82
N ASP A 280 11.97 -5.54 6.53
CA ASP A 280 11.06 -5.68 5.41
C ASP A 280 11.81 -5.55 4.08
N MET A 281 12.72 -4.57 3.98
CA MET A 281 13.59 -4.41 2.81
C MET A 281 14.42 -5.66 2.54
N ILE A 282 15.00 -6.28 3.58
CA ILE A 282 15.76 -7.54 3.45
C ILE A 282 14.83 -8.68 3.02
N ALA A 283 13.64 -8.80 3.59
CA ALA A 283 12.70 -9.87 3.27
C ALA A 283 12.26 -9.84 1.80
N PHE A 284 11.98 -8.67 1.25
CA PHE A 284 11.66 -8.52 -0.17
C PHE A 284 12.84 -8.86 -1.07
N GLN A 285 14.07 -8.47 -0.71
CA GLN A 285 15.27 -8.85 -1.47
C GLN A 285 15.50 -10.36 -1.43
N ASP A 286 15.42 -10.98 -0.24
CA ASP A 286 15.59 -12.42 -0.09
C ASP A 286 14.53 -13.21 -0.88
N ALA A 287 13.26 -12.77 -0.86
CA ALA A 287 12.19 -13.41 -1.63
C ALA A 287 12.38 -13.21 -3.15
N ARG A 288 12.85 -12.06 -3.58
CA ARG A 288 13.21 -11.78 -4.97
C ARG A 288 14.35 -12.67 -5.44
N ASP A 289 15.44 -12.73 -4.69
CA ASP A 289 16.64 -13.52 -5.05
C ASP A 289 16.33 -15.03 -5.09
N ALA A 290 15.37 -15.48 -4.26
CA ALA A 290 14.85 -16.86 -4.29
C ALA A 290 13.88 -17.13 -5.44
N GLY A 291 13.41 -16.12 -6.17
CA GLY A 291 12.36 -16.25 -7.18
C GLY A 291 10.94 -16.46 -6.61
N ASP A 292 10.75 -16.19 -5.32
CA ASP A 292 9.51 -16.42 -4.58
C ASP A 292 8.56 -15.20 -4.61
N MET A 293 9.01 -14.03 -5.05
CA MET A 293 8.20 -12.82 -5.12
C MET A 293 7.38 -12.76 -6.41
N ARG A 294 6.05 -12.80 -6.30
CA ARG A 294 5.14 -12.91 -7.45
C ARG A 294 4.54 -11.60 -7.93
N PHE A 295 4.76 -10.49 -7.21
CA PHE A 295 4.29 -9.15 -7.56
C PHE A 295 5.43 -8.14 -7.57
N ARG A 296 5.18 -6.94 -8.09
CA ARG A 296 6.12 -5.80 -8.03
C ARG A 296 5.91 -5.01 -6.75
N VAL A 297 6.99 -4.44 -6.20
CA VAL A 297 6.95 -3.73 -4.92
C VAL A 297 7.56 -2.33 -5.05
N SER A 298 6.83 -1.33 -4.54
CA SER A 298 7.37 -0.02 -4.20
C SER A 298 7.41 0.10 -2.67
N LEU A 299 8.60 0.05 -2.07
CA LEU A 299 8.79 0.08 -0.60
C LEU A 299 8.83 1.51 -0.09
N PHE A 300 7.93 1.86 0.84
CA PHE A 300 7.94 3.14 1.55
C PHE A 300 8.75 3.00 2.84
N PRO A 301 9.97 3.56 2.90
CA PRO A 301 10.77 3.50 4.11
C PRO A 301 10.15 4.34 5.24
N ARG A 302 10.38 3.91 6.50
CA ARG A 302 10.07 4.70 7.71
C ARG A 302 11.16 4.56 8.76
N GLY A 303 11.20 5.53 9.71
CA GLY A 303 12.13 5.51 10.84
C GLY A 303 13.58 5.39 10.38
N GLN A 304 14.37 4.58 11.06
CA GLN A 304 15.81 4.44 10.80
C GLN A 304 16.15 4.05 9.35
N LEU A 305 15.31 3.24 8.67
CA LEU A 305 15.56 2.92 7.26
C LEU A 305 15.52 4.17 6.38
N PHE A 306 14.61 5.10 6.64
CA PHE A 306 14.56 6.36 5.91
C PHE A 306 15.86 7.16 6.11
N ASP A 307 16.32 7.31 7.34
CA ASP A 307 17.56 8.04 7.65
C ASP A 307 18.79 7.38 7.00
N ASP A 308 18.88 6.05 7.04
CA ASP A 308 19.94 5.29 6.40
C ASP A 308 19.98 5.51 4.89
N LEU A 309 18.82 5.53 4.23
CA LEU A 309 18.68 5.78 2.79
C LEU A 309 19.06 7.23 2.43
N VAL A 310 18.64 8.21 3.22
CA VAL A 310 19.05 9.62 3.06
C VAL A 310 20.56 9.73 3.17
N ASN A 311 21.18 9.14 4.20
CA ASN A 311 22.63 9.16 4.40
C ASN A 311 23.40 8.47 3.26
N ALA A 312 22.79 7.44 2.63
CA ALA A 312 23.34 6.77 1.46
C ALA A 312 23.10 7.54 0.14
N GLY A 313 22.38 8.66 0.15
CA GLY A 313 22.02 9.43 -1.05
C GLY A 313 20.92 8.79 -1.91
N VAL A 314 20.21 7.80 -1.38
CA VAL A 314 19.08 7.15 -2.04
C VAL A 314 17.83 8.04 -1.90
N ARG A 315 16.96 8.01 -2.92
CA ARG A 315 15.71 8.76 -2.95
C ARG A 315 14.60 7.95 -3.64
N THR A 316 13.39 8.47 -3.65
CA THR A 316 12.26 7.86 -4.37
C THR A 316 12.61 7.55 -5.82
N GLY A 317 12.26 6.36 -6.27
CA GLY A 317 12.51 5.84 -7.62
C GLY A 317 13.76 5.00 -7.75
N PHE A 318 14.63 4.92 -6.75
CA PHE A 318 15.80 4.04 -6.77
C PHE A 318 15.39 2.57 -6.76
N GLY A 319 15.95 1.79 -7.67
CA GLY A 319 15.63 0.37 -7.87
C GLY A 319 15.31 0.07 -9.33
N ASP A 320 14.49 -0.93 -9.56
CA ASP A 320 14.06 -1.35 -10.90
C ASP A 320 12.54 -1.56 -11.01
N GLU A 321 12.08 -2.24 -12.06
CA GLU A 321 10.65 -2.48 -12.31
C GLU A 321 10.04 -3.53 -11.37
N VAL A 322 10.85 -4.28 -10.62
CA VAL A 322 10.37 -5.34 -9.70
C VAL A 322 10.37 -4.86 -8.25
N PHE A 323 11.45 -4.18 -7.81
CA PHE A 323 11.59 -3.66 -6.46
C PHE A 323 12.24 -2.27 -6.48
N ARG A 324 11.55 -1.30 -5.88
CA ARG A 324 12.03 0.08 -5.84
C ARG A 324 11.69 0.77 -4.52
N ILE A 325 12.41 1.86 -4.24
CA ILE A 325 12.11 2.76 -3.12
C ILE A 325 11.01 3.73 -3.54
N GLY A 326 9.92 3.75 -2.78
CA GLY A 326 8.77 4.63 -2.96
C GLY A 326 8.82 5.89 -2.11
N ALA A 327 7.64 6.33 -1.63
CA ALA A 327 7.49 7.46 -0.72
C ALA A 327 8.01 7.12 0.69
N VAL A 328 8.47 8.13 1.44
CA VAL A 328 8.67 7.95 2.89
C VAL A 328 7.33 7.99 3.62
N LYS A 329 7.13 7.13 4.64
CA LYS A 329 5.86 7.03 5.40
C LYS A 329 5.97 7.68 6.77
N PHE A 330 5.00 8.59 7.06
CA PHE A 330 4.72 9.13 8.39
C PHE A 330 3.26 8.87 8.78
N SER A 331 2.92 9.09 10.07
CA SER A 331 1.56 8.88 10.58
C SER A 331 1.22 9.99 11.56
N ALA A 332 0.15 10.74 11.32
CA ALA A 332 -0.17 11.97 12.02
C ALA A 332 -1.46 11.92 12.86
N ASP A 333 -2.35 10.93 12.65
CA ASP A 333 -3.53 10.70 13.49
C ASP A 333 -3.91 9.22 13.58
N GLY A 334 -5.05 8.96 14.18
CA GLY A 334 -5.60 7.64 14.36
C GLY A 334 -6.42 7.10 13.19
N SER A 335 -7.14 6.01 13.44
CA SER A 335 -7.81 5.17 12.42
C SER A 335 -9.30 5.51 12.26
N ALA A 336 -9.77 5.49 11.00
CA ALA A 336 -11.20 5.57 10.69
C ALA A 336 -11.96 4.32 11.18
N SER A 337 -11.40 3.12 11.01
CA SER A 337 -12.07 1.88 11.42
C SER A 337 -12.05 1.63 12.94
N GLU A 338 -11.16 2.31 13.68
CA GLU A 338 -11.05 2.19 15.14
C GLU A 338 -11.54 3.42 15.88
N ARG A 339 -12.16 4.39 15.17
CA ARG A 339 -12.76 5.60 15.74
C ARG A 339 -11.77 6.43 16.56
N THR A 340 -10.53 6.55 16.07
CA THR A 340 -9.47 7.36 16.68
C THR A 340 -8.92 8.46 15.76
N MET A 341 -9.43 8.59 14.50
CA MET A 341 -9.01 9.65 13.58
C MET A 341 -9.39 11.05 14.11
N ARG A 342 -8.55 12.06 13.93
CA ARG A 342 -8.72 13.41 14.46
C ARG A 342 -9.64 14.27 13.60
N MET A 343 -10.83 14.58 14.11
CA MET A 343 -11.85 15.36 13.42
C MET A 343 -12.10 16.73 14.07
N SER A 344 -12.59 17.69 13.30
CA SER A 344 -13.06 18.99 13.78
C SER A 344 -14.39 18.93 14.54
N THR A 345 -15.14 17.84 14.35
CA THR A 345 -16.41 17.57 15.03
C THR A 345 -16.37 16.20 15.70
N PRO A 346 -17.04 16.03 16.85
CA PRO A 346 -16.94 14.78 17.61
C PRO A 346 -17.62 13.60 16.91
N TYR A 347 -17.34 12.40 17.39
CA TYR A 347 -18.04 11.19 16.99
C TYR A 347 -19.51 11.23 17.46
N VAL A 348 -20.40 10.59 16.69
CA VAL A 348 -21.82 10.50 17.06
C VAL A 348 -21.96 9.77 18.39
N GLY A 349 -22.70 10.38 19.32
CA GLY A 349 -22.89 9.83 20.67
C GLY A 349 -21.72 10.00 21.64
N ARG A 350 -20.62 10.66 21.22
CA ARG A 350 -19.43 10.92 22.04
C ARG A 350 -19.01 12.39 21.92
N PRO A 351 -19.70 13.34 22.62
CA PRO A 351 -19.57 14.78 22.37
C PRO A 351 -18.20 15.37 22.70
N ASP A 352 -17.38 14.68 23.50
CA ASP A 352 -16.04 15.13 23.88
C ASP A 352 -14.91 14.33 23.18
N ASP A 353 -15.26 13.40 22.28
CA ASP A 353 -14.29 12.57 21.58
C ASP A 353 -14.10 13.05 20.13
N TYR A 354 -12.96 13.67 19.88
CA TYR A 354 -12.55 14.21 18.56
C TYR A 354 -11.48 13.35 17.90
N GLY A 355 -11.09 12.22 18.48
CA GLY A 355 -9.95 11.41 18.04
C GLY A 355 -8.60 11.91 18.53
N ILE A 356 -7.52 11.32 18.02
CA ILE A 356 -6.16 11.43 18.56
C ILE A 356 -5.21 11.91 17.46
N LEU A 357 -4.42 12.97 17.76
CA LEU A 357 -3.22 13.33 16.96
C LEU A 357 -2.02 12.51 17.44
N THR A 358 -1.19 12.07 16.51
CA THR A 358 0.07 11.36 16.80
C THR A 358 1.31 12.15 16.38
N MET A 359 1.11 13.33 15.76
CA MET A 359 2.14 14.33 15.48
C MET A 359 1.57 15.73 15.66
N SER A 360 2.37 16.64 16.19
CA SER A 360 2.09 18.07 16.20
C SER A 360 2.32 18.69 14.81
N GLN A 361 1.87 19.94 14.61
CA GLN A 361 2.11 20.67 13.35
C GLN A 361 3.61 20.88 13.11
N GLU A 362 4.39 21.15 14.15
CA GLU A 362 5.83 21.35 14.09
C GLU A 362 6.55 20.08 13.66
N GLU A 363 6.21 18.93 14.26
CA GLU A 363 6.79 17.64 13.88
C GLU A 363 6.47 17.27 12.43
N ILE A 364 5.24 17.56 11.95
CA ILE A 364 4.88 17.37 10.54
C ILE A 364 5.73 18.28 9.64
N HIS A 365 5.93 19.55 10.03
CA HIS A 365 6.77 20.48 9.26
C HIS A 365 8.21 19.99 9.15
N GLU A 366 8.83 19.54 10.24
CA GLU A 366 10.20 19.03 10.27
C GLU A 366 10.35 17.75 9.41
N ALA A 367 9.45 16.78 9.59
CA ALA A 367 9.46 15.53 8.84
C ALA A 367 9.31 15.77 7.32
N VAL A 368 8.36 16.64 6.94
CA VAL A 368 8.10 16.99 5.54
C VAL A 368 9.28 17.75 4.93
N GLU A 369 9.85 18.72 5.65
CA GLU A 369 11.00 19.46 5.16
C GLU A 369 12.21 18.54 4.92
N ASN A 370 12.54 17.69 5.89
CA ASN A 370 13.63 16.72 5.77
C ASN A 370 13.44 15.82 4.54
N ALA A 371 12.28 15.20 4.41
CA ALA A 371 12.01 14.27 3.31
C ALA A 371 11.96 14.96 1.94
N HIS A 372 11.31 16.12 1.86
CA HIS A 372 11.18 16.89 0.63
C HIS A 372 12.55 17.34 0.09
N ARG A 373 13.42 17.90 0.95
CA ARG A 373 14.76 18.39 0.57
C ARG A 373 15.71 17.26 0.17
N ASN A 374 15.49 16.05 0.69
CA ASN A 374 16.27 14.87 0.31
C ASN A 374 15.69 14.11 -0.92
N GLY A 375 14.70 14.70 -1.62
CA GLY A 375 14.22 14.18 -2.89
C GLY A 375 13.21 13.03 -2.77
N PHE A 376 12.66 12.79 -1.58
CA PHE A 376 11.61 11.79 -1.40
C PHE A 376 10.23 12.30 -1.83
N GLN A 377 9.41 11.41 -2.40
CA GLN A 377 7.96 11.52 -2.32
C GLN A 377 7.57 11.25 -0.87
N ILE A 378 6.50 11.85 -0.38
CA ILE A 378 6.09 11.74 1.02
C ILE A 378 4.66 11.20 1.05
N GLY A 379 4.40 10.21 1.91
CA GLY A 379 3.07 9.71 2.22
C GLY A 379 2.81 9.85 3.72
N ILE A 380 1.84 10.67 4.10
CA ILE A 380 1.45 10.86 5.51
C ILE A 380 0.06 10.30 5.73
N HIS A 381 -0.07 9.36 6.67
CA HIS A 381 -1.34 8.91 7.18
C HIS A 381 -2.07 10.08 7.85
N ALA A 382 -3.18 10.48 7.28
CA ALA A 382 -4.05 11.51 7.81
C ALA A 382 -5.51 11.20 7.41
N ASN A 383 -6.30 10.76 8.37
CA ASN A 383 -7.68 10.35 8.18
C ASN A 383 -8.67 11.50 8.41
N GLY A 384 -8.53 12.22 9.51
CA GLY A 384 -9.45 13.28 9.91
C GLY A 384 -9.17 14.59 9.19
N ASP A 385 -10.21 15.40 9.04
CA ASP A 385 -10.14 16.71 8.38
C ASP A 385 -9.14 17.68 9.02
N VAL A 386 -8.97 17.63 10.35
CA VAL A 386 -7.96 18.41 11.08
C VAL A 386 -6.55 18.02 10.66
N THR A 387 -6.26 16.73 10.63
CA THR A 387 -4.93 16.20 10.30
C THR A 387 -4.60 16.40 8.84
N ILE A 388 -5.59 16.24 7.95
CA ILE A 388 -5.42 16.52 6.51
C ILE A 388 -5.04 18.01 6.30
N ASP A 389 -5.68 18.93 7.03
CA ASP A 389 -5.36 20.36 6.99
C ASP A 389 -3.92 20.64 7.43
N MET A 390 -3.49 20.02 8.53
CA MET A 390 -2.10 20.12 9.06
C MET A 390 -1.06 19.61 8.05
N VAL A 391 -1.33 18.48 7.37
CA VAL A 391 -0.45 17.91 6.34
C VAL A 391 -0.38 18.83 5.13
N LEU A 392 -1.51 19.39 4.69
CA LEU A 392 -1.54 20.36 3.58
C LEU A 392 -0.74 21.63 3.92
N ASN A 393 -0.81 22.14 5.16
CA ASN A 393 0.02 23.27 5.62
C ASN A 393 1.51 22.97 5.40
N ALA A 394 1.95 21.76 5.72
CA ALA A 394 3.34 21.37 5.56
C ALA A 394 3.75 21.21 4.09
N TYR A 395 2.90 20.61 3.26
CA TYR A 395 3.19 20.44 1.83
C TYR A 395 3.20 21.77 1.08
N GLU A 396 2.25 22.66 1.34
CA GLU A 396 2.22 24.01 0.77
C GLU A 396 3.44 24.82 1.18
N ARG A 397 3.84 24.74 2.46
CA ARG A 397 5.05 25.40 2.97
C ARG A 397 6.32 24.96 2.22
N VAL A 398 6.57 23.65 2.11
CA VAL A 398 7.80 23.17 1.46
C VAL A 398 7.80 23.44 -0.04
N GLN A 399 6.66 23.35 -0.71
CA GLN A 399 6.54 23.69 -2.13
C GLN A 399 6.77 25.19 -2.39
N SER A 400 6.37 26.06 -1.45
CA SER A 400 6.66 27.50 -1.54
C SER A 400 8.16 27.81 -1.33
N LEU A 401 8.82 27.14 -0.37
CA LEU A 401 10.21 27.40 0.00
C LEU A 401 11.21 26.69 -0.93
N TRP A 402 10.90 25.49 -1.37
CA TRP A 402 11.75 24.63 -2.22
C TRP A 402 10.90 23.97 -3.32
N PRO A 403 10.49 24.70 -4.36
CA PRO A 403 9.60 24.14 -5.38
C PRO A 403 10.17 22.87 -6.05
N ARG A 404 9.39 21.81 -6.04
CA ARG A 404 9.67 20.57 -6.78
C ARG A 404 8.51 20.30 -7.75
N PRO A 405 8.73 20.49 -9.07
CA PRO A 405 7.72 20.09 -10.05
C PRO A 405 7.39 18.61 -9.91
N ASP A 406 6.10 18.29 -9.97
CA ASP A 406 5.59 16.90 -9.95
C ASP A 406 6.09 16.07 -8.73
N ALA A 407 6.09 16.67 -7.54
CA ALA A 407 6.52 15.97 -6.32
C ALA A 407 5.58 14.82 -5.93
N ARG A 408 4.32 14.89 -6.34
CA ARG A 408 3.26 13.90 -6.09
C ARG A 408 3.22 13.43 -4.63
N HIS A 409 3.37 14.36 -3.67
CA HIS A 409 3.19 14.01 -2.26
C HIS A 409 1.81 13.46 -2.03
N ARG A 410 1.67 12.57 -1.06
CA ARG A 410 0.45 11.81 -0.85
C ARG A 410 -0.12 12.07 0.54
N ILE A 411 -1.43 12.01 0.64
CA ILE A 411 -2.14 11.86 1.92
C ILE A 411 -2.74 10.47 1.94
N GLU A 412 -2.16 9.62 2.78
CA GLU A 412 -2.64 8.26 2.95
C GLU A 412 -3.97 8.29 3.69
N HIS A 413 -4.92 7.52 3.19
CA HIS A 413 -6.32 7.45 3.63
C HIS A 413 -7.16 8.68 3.29
N CYS A 414 -6.74 9.89 3.63
CA CYS A 414 -7.45 11.13 3.28
C CYS A 414 -8.98 10.98 3.44
N SER A 415 -9.41 10.44 4.63
CA SER A 415 -10.73 9.83 4.78
C SER A 415 -11.85 10.86 4.82
N LEU A 416 -11.74 11.93 5.60
CA LEU A 416 -12.78 12.96 5.73
C LEU A 416 -12.33 14.26 5.07
N VAL A 417 -12.97 14.64 3.99
CA VAL A 417 -12.63 15.85 3.22
C VAL A 417 -13.76 16.88 3.22
N SER A 418 -13.46 18.06 2.73
CA SER A 418 -14.40 19.15 2.52
C SER A 418 -14.09 19.86 1.18
N PRO A 419 -14.98 20.69 0.64
CA PRO A 419 -14.69 21.48 -0.56
C PRO A 419 -13.43 22.35 -0.44
N THR A 420 -13.09 22.82 0.76
CA THR A 420 -11.86 23.59 0.99
C THR A 420 -10.62 22.69 0.91
N ILE A 421 -10.64 21.53 1.56
CA ILE A 421 -9.58 20.54 1.50
C ILE A 421 -9.36 20.09 0.06
N LEU A 422 -10.42 19.77 -0.70
CA LEU A 422 -10.33 19.35 -2.10
C LEU A 422 -9.64 20.41 -2.98
N ARG A 423 -9.99 21.69 -2.84
CA ARG A 423 -9.30 22.77 -3.58
C ARG A 423 -7.82 22.86 -3.25
N ARG A 424 -7.44 22.70 -1.98
CA ARG A 424 -6.03 22.71 -1.54
C ARG A 424 -5.26 21.50 -2.08
N ILE A 425 -5.83 20.30 -2.00
CA ILE A 425 -5.25 19.06 -2.57
C ILE A 425 -4.96 19.28 -4.06
N LYS A 426 -5.95 19.79 -4.83
CA LYS A 426 -5.79 20.08 -6.26
C LYS A 426 -4.66 21.08 -6.50
N ALA A 427 -4.67 22.21 -5.79
CA ALA A 427 -3.70 23.27 -5.96
C ALA A 427 -2.26 22.82 -5.61
N ALA A 428 -2.11 21.99 -4.59
CA ALA A 428 -0.81 21.47 -4.15
C ALA A 428 -0.32 20.24 -4.97
N GLY A 429 -1.13 19.71 -5.91
CA GLY A 429 -0.79 18.53 -6.69
C GLY A 429 -0.61 17.27 -5.83
N VAL A 430 -1.35 17.19 -4.72
CA VAL A 430 -1.28 16.07 -3.77
C VAL A 430 -2.16 14.91 -4.25
N ILE A 431 -1.71 13.68 -4.02
CA ILE A 431 -2.44 12.45 -4.37
C ILE A 431 -3.09 11.88 -3.11
N PRO A 432 -4.43 11.86 -2.98
CA PRO A 432 -5.11 11.13 -1.93
C PRO A 432 -5.11 9.62 -2.21
N ALA A 433 -4.99 8.82 -1.16
CA ALA A 433 -5.06 7.37 -1.22
C ALA A 433 -6.18 6.83 -0.30
N PRO A 434 -7.47 7.13 -0.59
CA PRO A 434 -8.60 6.71 0.24
C PRO A 434 -8.80 5.20 0.19
N PHE A 435 -9.32 4.66 1.29
CA PHE A 435 -9.69 3.26 1.37
C PHE A 435 -10.75 2.88 0.34
N TYR A 436 -10.49 1.90 -0.48
CA TYR A 436 -11.41 1.50 -1.55
C TYR A 436 -12.44 0.42 -1.13
N THR A 437 -12.10 -0.46 -0.15
CA THR A 437 -12.98 -1.54 0.32
C THR A 437 -13.78 -1.18 1.58
N TYR A 438 -13.41 -0.12 2.30
CA TYR A 438 -13.88 0.16 3.66
C TYR A 438 -15.39 0.38 3.76
N VAL A 439 -16.00 1.06 2.78
CA VAL A 439 -17.45 1.28 2.80
C VAL A 439 -18.19 -0.05 2.83
N HIS A 440 -17.76 -1.01 2.03
CA HIS A 440 -18.35 -2.34 2.00
C HIS A 440 -18.01 -3.15 3.26
N TYR A 441 -16.74 -3.17 3.62
CA TYR A 441 -16.24 -4.12 4.62
C TYR A 441 -16.50 -3.68 6.07
N HIS A 442 -16.48 -2.37 6.38
CA HIS A 442 -16.62 -1.83 7.72
C HIS A 442 -17.97 -1.13 7.96
N GLY A 443 -19.01 -1.46 7.20
CA GLY A 443 -20.30 -0.76 7.19
C GLY A 443 -20.92 -0.47 8.55
N ASN A 444 -20.80 -1.41 9.50
CA ASN A 444 -21.34 -1.27 10.84
C ASN A 444 -20.72 -0.11 11.66
N LYS A 445 -19.51 0.34 11.30
CA LYS A 445 -18.79 1.41 11.99
C LYS A 445 -19.26 2.81 11.57
N TRP A 446 -19.87 2.94 10.39
CA TRP A 446 -20.22 4.24 9.82
C TRP A 446 -21.38 4.93 10.53
N VAL A 447 -22.13 4.20 11.36
CA VAL A 447 -23.16 4.79 12.26
C VAL A 447 -22.54 5.80 13.23
N GLU A 448 -21.29 5.61 13.64
CA GLU A 448 -20.58 6.51 14.56
C GLU A 448 -20.08 7.81 13.88
N TYR A 449 -20.11 7.84 12.56
CA TYR A 449 -19.81 9.03 11.74
C TYR A 449 -21.08 9.75 11.29
N GLY A 450 -22.15 9.02 11.01
CA GLY A 450 -23.42 9.53 10.50
C GLY A 450 -23.37 9.81 8.98
N GLN A 451 -24.53 9.95 8.38
CA GLN A 451 -24.64 10.13 6.92
C GLN A 451 -24.00 11.44 6.43
N ASP A 452 -24.02 12.50 7.22
CA ASP A 452 -23.45 13.80 6.84
C ASP A 452 -21.93 13.71 6.65
N LYS A 453 -21.20 13.04 7.57
CA LYS A 453 -19.76 12.81 7.41
C LYS A 453 -19.51 11.81 6.28
N MET A 454 -20.31 10.72 6.19
CA MET A 454 -20.15 9.71 5.14
C MET A 454 -20.35 10.27 3.72
N ALA A 455 -21.05 11.37 3.56
CA ALA A 455 -21.15 12.10 2.30
C ALA A 455 -19.78 12.69 1.83
N TRP A 456 -18.84 12.84 2.74
CA TRP A 456 -17.50 13.38 2.51
C TRP A 456 -16.36 12.43 2.88
N MET A 457 -16.69 11.20 3.31
CA MET A 457 -15.72 10.16 3.62
C MET A 457 -15.48 9.23 2.42
N PHE A 458 -14.21 8.86 2.24
CA PHE A 458 -13.78 8.02 1.11
C PHE A 458 -14.31 8.57 -0.21
N ALA A 459 -14.03 9.85 -0.44
CA ALA A 459 -14.74 10.73 -1.36
C ALA A 459 -14.25 10.58 -2.82
N HIS A 460 -14.21 9.34 -3.34
CA HIS A 460 -13.69 9.04 -4.68
C HIS A 460 -14.30 9.92 -5.78
N LYS A 461 -15.65 10.08 -5.78
CA LYS A 461 -16.34 10.93 -6.76
C LYS A 461 -15.91 12.39 -6.65
N SER A 462 -15.86 12.93 -5.43
CA SER A 462 -15.44 14.31 -5.21
C SER A 462 -14.01 14.57 -5.66
N PHE A 463 -13.07 13.64 -5.41
CA PHE A 463 -11.71 13.78 -5.93
C PHE A 463 -11.71 13.84 -7.47
N LEU A 464 -12.44 12.94 -8.13
CA LEU A 464 -12.52 12.93 -9.60
C LEU A 464 -13.19 14.21 -10.15
N ASP A 465 -14.24 14.73 -9.50
CA ASP A 465 -14.92 15.97 -9.90
C ASP A 465 -14.03 17.22 -9.80
N TYR A 466 -13.00 17.17 -8.96
CA TYR A 466 -11.96 18.20 -8.84
C TYR A 466 -10.73 17.90 -9.71
N ASP A 467 -10.76 16.90 -10.60
CA ASP A 467 -9.62 16.41 -11.39
C ASP A 467 -8.39 16.08 -10.51
N ILE A 468 -8.61 15.47 -9.36
CA ILE A 468 -7.56 15.00 -8.47
C ILE A 468 -7.33 13.52 -8.75
N PRO A 469 -6.10 13.10 -9.09
CA PRO A 469 -5.79 11.67 -9.25
C PRO A 469 -5.87 10.97 -7.89
N VAL A 470 -6.62 9.86 -7.85
CA VAL A 470 -6.86 9.06 -6.63
C VAL A 470 -6.06 7.79 -6.72
N ALA A 471 -5.26 7.48 -5.71
CA ALA A 471 -4.54 6.20 -5.61
C ALA A 471 -5.44 5.13 -4.93
N PRO A 472 -5.40 3.87 -5.39
CA PRO A 472 -6.14 2.77 -4.77
C PRO A 472 -5.46 2.31 -3.49
N ALA A 473 -6.21 2.13 -2.39
CA ALA A 473 -5.64 1.74 -1.11
C ALA A 473 -6.50 0.70 -0.39
N SER A 474 -5.95 -0.48 -0.11
CA SER A 474 -6.59 -1.47 0.77
C SER A 474 -6.28 -1.20 2.22
N ASP A 475 -5.06 -0.80 2.47
CA ASP A 475 -4.46 -0.77 3.81
C ASP A 475 -4.55 -2.17 4.47
N TYR A 476 -4.27 -3.23 3.69
CA TYR A 476 -4.29 -4.59 4.25
C TYR A 476 -3.21 -4.72 5.36
N THR A 477 -3.58 -5.11 6.56
CA THR A 477 -4.65 -5.96 7.08
C THR A 477 -5.95 -5.24 7.51
N PRO A 478 -5.98 -3.92 7.77
CA PRO A 478 -7.22 -3.22 8.13
C PRO A 478 -8.35 -3.44 7.11
N GLY A 479 -8.09 -3.25 5.83
CA GLY A 479 -9.03 -3.51 4.75
C GLY A 479 -8.72 -4.78 3.98
N PRO A 480 -9.70 -5.42 3.36
CA PRO A 480 -9.47 -6.46 2.37
C PRO A 480 -8.69 -5.93 1.18
N TYR A 481 -7.75 -6.75 0.65
CA TYR A 481 -6.94 -6.36 -0.50
C TYR A 481 -7.58 -6.68 -1.86
N GLU A 482 -8.69 -7.42 -1.90
CA GLU A 482 -9.34 -7.93 -3.10
C GLU A 482 -9.84 -6.79 -4.02
N PRO A 483 -9.25 -6.59 -5.22
CA PRO A 483 -9.60 -5.48 -6.10
C PRO A 483 -11.04 -5.53 -6.60
N LEU A 484 -11.60 -6.72 -6.82
CA LEU A 484 -13.00 -6.86 -7.26
C LEU A 484 -13.99 -6.39 -6.18
N MET A 485 -13.67 -6.62 -4.89
CA MET A 485 -14.42 -6.03 -3.78
C MET A 485 -14.28 -4.50 -3.75
N ALA A 486 -13.10 -3.98 -4.08
CA ALA A 486 -12.89 -2.54 -4.18
C ALA A 486 -13.74 -1.92 -5.30
N LEU A 487 -13.78 -2.52 -6.49
CA LEU A 487 -14.63 -2.08 -7.59
C LEU A 487 -16.10 -2.03 -7.13
N GLN A 488 -16.60 -3.11 -6.54
CA GLN A 488 -17.97 -3.17 -6.01
C GLN A 488 -18.23 -2.08 -4.96
N SER A 489 -17.33 -1.91 -4.00
CA SER A 489 -17.46 -0.93 -2.91
C SER A 489 -17.56 0.50 -3.43
N MET A 490 -16.71 0.88 -4.41
CA MET A 490 -16.71 2.23 -5.00
C MET A 490 -17.93 2.49 -5.87
N VAL A 491 -18.41 1.48 -6.59
CA VAL A 491 -19.58 1.60 -7.50
C VAL A 491 -20.89 1.61 -6.72
N THR A 492 -21.04 0.74 -5.71
CA THR A 492 -22.33 0.56 -5.01
C THR A 492 -22.45 1.40 -3.75
N ARG A 493 -21.35 1.66 -3.04
CA ARG A 493 -21.33 2.29 -1.72
C ARG A 493 -22.22 1.56 -0.71
N LYS A 494 -22.41 0.26 -0.91
CA LYS A 494 -23.17 -0.63 -0.01
C LYS A 494 -22.23 -1.40 0.92
N ASP A 495 -22.62 -1.51 2.17
CA ASP A 495 -21.99 -2.43 3.12
C ASP A 495 -22.47 -3.87 2.94
N PHE A 496 -21.99 -4.79 3.77
CA PHE A 496 -22.41 -6.20 3.74
C PHE A 496 -23.91 -6.41 4.02
N ASP A 497 -24.53 -5.50 4.77
CA ASP A 497 -25.95 -5.55 5.12
C ASP A 497 -26.82 -4.85 4.05
N GLY A 498 -26.22 -4.36 2.99
CA GLY A 498 -26.89 -3.64 1.89
C GLY A 498 -27.22 -2.18 2.22
N ARG A 499 -26.79 -1.63 3.37
CA ARG A 499 -26.98 -0.22 3.67
C ARG A 499 -26.07 0.62 2.79
N VAL A 500 -26.61 1.75 2.33
CA VAL A 500 -25.88 2.70 1.48
C VAL A 500 -25.28 3.82 2.32
N TRP A 501 -23.99 4.09 2.11
CA TRP A 501 -23.23 5.12 2.82
C TRP A 501 -22.63 6.13 1.87
N GLY A 502 -23.06 7.41 1.98
CA GLY A 502 -22.60 8.49 1.12
C GLY A 502 -22.82 8.20 -0.37
N PRO A 503 -24.06 8.00 -0.87
CA PRO A 503 -24.36 7.61 -2.25
C PRO A 503 -23.87 8.62 -3.29
N ASN A 504 -23.66 9.86 -2.89
CA ASN A 504 -23.08 10.93 -3.72
C ASN A 504 -21.62 10.68 -4.11
N GLN A 505 -20.95 9.72 -3.47
CA GLN A 505 -19.56 9.34 -3.75
C GLN A 505 -19.43 8.09 -4.65
N ARG A 506 -20.53 7.61 -5.24
CA ARG A 506 -20.48 6.54 -6.23
C ARG A 506 -19.76 7.00 -7.49
N ILE A 507 -18.94 6.10 -8.03
CA ILE A 507 -18.24 6.30 -9.29
C ILE A 507 -18.63 5.23 -10.31
N THR A 508 -18.31 5.43 -11.57
CA THR A 508 -18.53 4.40 -12.60
C THR A 508 -17.51 3.27 -12.47
N LEU A 509 -17.81 2.12 -13.06
CA LEU A 509 -16.90 0.99 -13.09
C LEU A 509 -15.59 1.32 -13.82
N ASP A 510 -15.66 2.06 -14.95
CA ASP A 510 -14.45 2.48 -15.67
C ASP A 510 -13.54 3.40 -14.81
N GLN A 511 -14.17 4.31 -14.04
CA GLN A 511 -13.42 5.14 -13.09
C GLN A 511 -12.76 4.29 -11.99
N ALA A 512 -13.48 3.30 -11.47
CA ALA A 512 -12.96 2.38 -10.45
C ALA A 512 -11.81 1.51 -11.00
N LEU A 513 -11.96 0.97 -12.22
CA LEU A 513 -10.88 0.23 -12.91
C LEU A 513 -9.65 1.11 -13.12
N LYS A 514 -9.82 2.35 -13.57
CA LYS A 514 -8.72 3.30 -13.74
C LYS A 514 -8.01 3.60 -12.42
N ILE A 515 -8.75 3.75 -11.33
CA ILE A 515 -8.18 3.95 -9.99
C ILE A 515 -7.32 2.74 -9.62
N CYS A 516 -7.85 1.53 -9.74
CA CYS A 516 -7.16 0.30 -9.32
C CYS A 516 -6.03 -0.16 -10.27
N THR A 517 -5.76 0.58 -11.34
CA THR A 517 -4.72 0.23 -12.33
C THR A 517 -3.83 1.43 -12.65
N MET A 518 -4.24 2.30 -13.58
CA MET A 518 -3.45 3.44 -14.08
C MET A 518 -3.13 4.46 -12.99
N ASN A 519 -4.09 4.79 -12.11
CA ASN A 519 -3.82 5.75 -11.05
C ASN A 519 -2.88 5.17 -9.98
N GLY A 520 -2.95 3.85 -9.71
CA GLY A 520 -1.97 3.16 -8.86
C GLY A 520 -0.55 3.27 -9.42
N ALA A 521 -0.39 3.12 -10.74
CA ALA A 521 0.89 3.32 -11.42
C ALA A 521 1.34 4.79 -11.37
N PHE A 522 0.42 5.74 -11.59
CA PHE A 522 0.70 7.17 -11.51
C PHE A 522 1.19 7.59 -10.12
N ALA A 523 0.62 7.01 -9.07
CA ALA A 523 1.01 7.33 -7.70
C ALA A 523 2.46 6.93 -7.36
N SER A 524 3.07 6.01 -8.13
CA SER A 524 4.47 5.56 -8.00
C SER A 524 5.38 6.00 -9.16
N PHE A 525 4.94 6.95 -10.02
CA PHE A 525 5.68 7.42 -11.21
C PHE A 525 5.96 6.29 -12.25
N GLU A 526 5.06 5.33 -12.37
CA GLU A 526 5.20 4.16 -13.22
C GLU A 526 4.13 4.06 -14.33
N GLU A 527 3.33 5.12 -14.53
CA GLU A 527 2.25 5.16 -15.52
C GLU A 527 2.72 4.96 -16.97
N ASN A 528 3.99 5.22 -17.23
CA ASN A 528 4.58 5.00 -18.57
C ASN A 528 4.99 3.55 -18.81
N ILE A 529 5.08 2.73 -17.76
CA ILE A 529 5.56 1.34 -17.87
C ILE A 529 4.53 0.29 -17.49
N LYS A 530 3.46 0.64 -16.75
CA LYS A 530 2.39 -0.29 -16.35
C LYS A 530 1.05 0.42 -16.15
N GLY A 531 0.00 -0.30 -15.73
CA GLY A 531 -1.32 0.22 -15.38
C GLY A 531 -2.31 0.28 -16.54
N SER A 532 -1.89 -0.05 -17.77
CA SER A 532 -2.78 -0.23 -18.93
C SER A 532 -2.23 -1.29 -19.88
N ILE A 533 -3.11 -1.93 -20.66
CA ILE A 533 -2.73 -2.85 -21.73
C ILE A 533 -2.42 -2.01 -22.98
N THR A 534 -1.18 -1.56 -23.06
CA THR A 534 -0.69 -0.67 -24.11
C THR A 534 0.64 -1.21 -24.64
N THR A 535 0.85 -1.21 -25.95
CA THR A 535 2.10 -1.65 -26.57
C THR A 535 3.32 -0.99 -25.93
N GLY A 536 4.32 -1.79 -25.57
CA GLY A 536 5.57 -1.37 -24.91
C GLY A 536 5.52 -1.35 -23.38
N LYS A 537 4.35 -1.39 -22.74
CA LYS A 537 4.23 -1.52 -21.29
C LYS A 537 4.43 -2.97 -20.83
N LEU A 538 4.70 -3.12 -19.54
CA LEU A 538 4.85 -4.41 -18.88
C LEU A 538 3.57 -5.24 -19.03
N ALA A 539 3.73 -6.50 -19.39
CA ALA A 539 2.63 -7.44 -19.58
C ALA A 539 2.14 -7.95 -18.22
N ASP A 540 1.57 -7.02 -17.45
CA ASP A 540 0.88 -7.26 -16.18
C ASP A 540 -0.63 -7.20 -16.45
N PHE A 541 -1.33 -8.34 -16.36
CA PHE A 541 -2.75 -8.43 -16.66
C PHE A 541 -3.48 -9.52 -15.86
N VAL A 542 -4.80 -9.42 -15.82
CA VAL A 542 -5.69 -10.38 -15.17
C VAL A 542 -6.76 -10.83 -16.15
N ILE A 543 -7.03 -12.14 -16.18
CA ILE A 543 -8.15 -12.74 -16.90
C ILE A 543 -9.26 -13.01 -15.88
N LEU A 544 -10.44 -12.46 -16.14
CA LEU A 544 -11.66 -12.61 -15.36
C LEU A 544 -12.65 -13.50 -16.12
N ALA A 545 -13.31 -14.41 -15.42
CA ALA A 545 -14.32 -15.29 -16.03
C ALA A 545 -15.48 -14.50 -16.66
N ASP A 546 -15.91 -13.43 -15.98
CA ASP A 546 -17.03 -12.59 -16.43
C ASP A 546 -16.58 -11.15 -16.65
N ASN A 547 -17.41 -10.38 -17.39
CA ASN A 547 -17.21 -8.97 -17.56
C ASN A 547 -17.86 -8.20 -16.38
N PRO A 548 -17.10 -7.41 -15.63
CA PRO A 548 -17.64 -6.61 -14.53
C PRO A 548 -18.75 -5.62 -14.94
N HIS A 549 -18.86 -5.26 -16.24
CA HIS A 549 -19.94 -4.42 -16.76
C HIS A 549 -21.25 -5.19 -16.98
N ASP A 550 -21.20 -6.51 -17.14
CA ASP A 550 -22.34 -7.33 -17.51
C ASP A 550 -22.98 -8.05 -16.31
N VAL A 551 -22.31 -8.04 -15.15
CA VAL A 551 -22.85 -8.63 -13.90
C VAL A 551 -23.57 -7.59 -13.05
N ASP A 552 -24.44 -8.06 -12.14
CA ASP A 552 -25.01 -7.18 -11.11
C ASP A 552 -23.88 -6.49 -10.31
N PRO A 553 -23.92 -5.16 -10.13
CA PRO A 553 -22.90 -4.44 -9.36
C PRO A 553 -22.66 -5.00 -7.95
N ASP A 554 -23.66 -5.61 -7.31
CA ASP A 554 -23.53 -6.25 -6.00
C ASP A 554 -22.81 -7.63 -6.06
N SER A 555 -22.53 -8.12 -7.27
CA SER A 555 -21.87 -9.41 -7.53
C SER A 555 -20.44 -9.28 -8.10
N ILE A 556 -19.95 -8.08 -8.37
CA ILE A 556 -18.62 -7.86 -8.98
C ILE A 556 -17.51 -8.57 -8.18
N LYS A 557 -17.58 -8.54 -6.85
CA LYS A 557 -16.58 -9.18 -5.98
C LYS A 557 -16.53 -10.70 -6.09
N ASN A 558 -17.57 -11.33 -6.69
CA ASN A 558 -17.69 -12.77 -6.84
C ASN A 558 -17.17 -13.28 -8.18
N ILE A 559 -16.78 -12.38 -9.11
CA ILE A 559 -16.20 -12.78 -10.40
C ILE A 559 -14.91 -13.56 -10.13
N GLU A 560 -14.78 -14.71 -10.77
CA GLU A 560 -13.59 -15.55 -10.64
C GLU A 560 -12.40 -14.92 -11.37
N ILE A 561 -11.24 -14.92 -10.72
CA ILE A 561 -9.96 -14.59 -11.35
C ILE A 561 -9.38 -15.90 -11.88
N VAL A 562 -9.37 -16.03 -13.20
CA VAL A 562 -8.91 -17.22 -13.91
C VAL A 562 -7.38 -17.25 -13.99
N ARG A 563 -6.78 -16.10 -14.28
CA ARG A 563 -5.32 -16.01 -14.41
C ARG A 563 -4.81 -14.63 -14.02
N THR A 564 -3.66 -14.58 -13.36
CA THR A 564 -2.88 -13.36 -13.11
C THR A 564 -1.49 -13.50 -13.68
N VAL A 565 -1.08 -12.54 -14.48
CA VAL A 565 0.22 -12.50 -15.17
C VAL A 565 0.99 -11.27 -14.73
N VAL A 566 2.27 -11.43 -14.42
CA VAL A 566 3.21 -10.36 -14.08
C VAL A 566 4.44 -10.48 -14.98
N GLY A 567 4.76 -9.43 -15.73
CA GLY A 567 5.88 -9.43 -16.66
C GLY A 567 5.83 -10.59 -17.65
N GLY A 568 4.67 -10.87 -18.21
CA GLY A 568 4.47 -11.94 -19.18
C GLY A 568 4.46 -13.36 -18.61
N SER A 569 4.72 -13.52 -17.30
CA SER A 569 4.76 -14.83 -16.63
C SER A 569 3.51 -15.06 -15.79
N THR A 570 2.90 -16.25 -15.89
CA THR A 570 1.73 -16.62 -15.08
C THR A 570 2.14 -16.79 -13.62
N MET A 571 1.50 -16.04 -12.73
CA MET A 571 1.71 -16.10 -11.27
C MET A 571 0.58 -16.83 -10.55
N TYR A 572 -0.62 -16.85 -11.14
CA TYR A 572 -1.78 -17.59 -10.66
C TYR A 572 -2.62 -18.08 -11.84
N GLY A 573 -3.26 -19.25 -11.70
CA GLY A 573 -4.07 -19.90 -12.72
C GLY A 573 -3.25 -20.79 -13.66
N ALA A 574 -3.91 -21.44 -14.61
CA ALA A 574 -3.29 -22.36 -15.55
C ALA A 574 -3.14 -21.72 -16.94
#